data_b826917af5ba3822167a1986816fbb44
#
_entry.id   b826917af5ba3822167a1986816fbb44
#
_cell.length_a   1.000
_cell.length_b   1.000
_cell.length_c   1.000
_cell.angle_alpha   90.00
_cell.angle_beta   90.00
_cell.angle_gamma   90.00
#
_symmetry.space_group_name_H-M   'P 1'
#
loop_
_entity.id
_entity.type
_entity.pdbx_description
1 polymer ?
#
loop_
_entity_poly.entity_id
_entity_poly.type
_entity_poly.pdbx_seq_one_letter_code
_entity_poly.pdbx_strand_id
1 'polypeptide(L)'
;MAYDTEEEQVEKLRELWQRHGAPLLTGVALALAGVFGWNAWQNYQTTQAQNASTLYQSMMEAVLASDTEASRARAAELAAQLRDEFDHTRYADFAALMQARLAVEARDFPVAEQSLRELLESTDDVALQEVARQRLARILAQQ
;
A
#
# COMPACT_ATOMS: atom_id res chain seq x y z
N MET A 1 -41.94 35.23 -34.21
CA MET A 1 -40.78 34.52 -34.86
C MET A 1 -39.76 33.95 -33.88
N ALA A 2 -39.75 34.29 -32.61
CA ALA A 2 -38.83 33.69 -31.63
C ALA A 2 -39.34 32.38 -30.98
N TYR A 3 -40.64 32.15 -31.00
CA TYR A 3 -41.27 31.00 -30.35
C TYR A 3 -41.16 29.68 -31.15
N ASP A 4 -41.12 29.77 -32.48
CA ASP A 4 -40.98 28.58 -33.36
C ASP A 4 -39.59 27.92 -33.21
N THR A 5 -38.58 28.64 -32.80
CA THR A 5 -37.22 28.13 -32.67
C THR A 5 -37.02 27.33 -31.37
N GLU A 6 -37.76 27.65 -30.31
CA GLU A 6 -37.67 26.94 -29.02
C GLU A 6 -38.39 25.57 -29.08
N GLU A 7 -39.55 25.52 -29.75
CA GLU A 7 -40.28 24.25 -29.94
C GLU A 7 -39.54 23.29 -30.87
N GLU A 8 -38.93 23.78 -31.98
CA GLU A 8 -38.09 22.97 -32.82
C GLU A 8 -36.82 22.43 -32.12
N GLN A 9 -36.24 23.22 -31.23
CA GLN A 9 -35.07 22.78 -30.45
C GLN A 9 -35.44 21.70 -29.42
N VAL A 10 -36.59 21.84 -28.76
CA VAL A 10 -37.11 20.85 -27.81
C VAL A 10 -37.46 19.55 -28.53
N GLU A 11 -38.05 19.62 -29.71
CA GLU A 11 -38.44 18.45 -30.50
C GLU A 11 -37.22 17.68 -31.04
N LYS A 12 -36.19 18.38 -31.51
CA LYS A 12 -34.89 17.78 -31.91
C LYS A 12 -34.17 17.15 -30.70
N LEU A 13 -34.21 17.78 -29.56
CA LEU A 13 -33.63 17.24 -28.33
C LEU A 13 -34.40 15.97 -27.87
N ARG A 14 -35.71 15.96 -28.01
CA ARG A 14 -36.58 14.81 -27.69
C ARG A 14 -36.34 13.63 -28.62
N GLU A 15 -36.17 13.91 -29.92
CA GLU A 15 -35.86 12.89 -30.92
C GLU A 15 -34.44 12.29 -30.72
N LEU A 16 -33.46 13.12 -30.41
CA LEU A 16 -32.12 12.69 -30.04
C LEU A 16 -32.15 11.83 -28.75
N TRP A 17 -32.96 12.21 -27.75
CA TRP A 17 -33.10 11.47 -26.52
C TRP A 17 -33.79 10.12 -26.72
N GLN A 18 -34.82 10.04 -27.56
CA GLN A 18 -35.49 8.77 -27.87
C GLN A 18 -34.60 7.81 -28.66
N ARG A 19 -33.72 8.33 -29.49
CA ARG A 19 -32.87 7.53 -30.38
C ARG A 19 -31.54 7.13 -29.73
N HIS A 20 -30.98 7.97 -28.86
CA HIS A 20 -29.66 7.78 -28.27
C HIS A 20 -29.62 7.87 -26.72
N GLY A 21 -30.78 8.08 -26.07
CA GLY A 21 -30.84 8.27 -24.63
C GLY A 21 -30.37 7.07 -23.81
N ALA A 22 -30.75 5.87 -24.21
CA ALA A 22 -30.34 4.66 -23.51
C ALA A 22 -28.82 4.40 -23.61
N PRO A 23 -28.16 4.43 -24.77
CA PRO A 23 -26.72 4.26 -24.86
C PRO A 23 -25.96 5.41 -24.21
N LEU A 24 -26.48 6.64 -24.24
CA LEU A 24 -25.86 7.80 -23.61
C LEU A 24 -25.89 7.69 -22.09
N LEU A 25 -27.04 7.29 -21.52
CA LEU A 25 -27.15 7.03 -20.07
C LEU A 25 -26.24 5.90 -19.61
N THR A 26 -26.13 4.83 -20.41
CA THR A 26 -25.21 3.72 -20.12
C THR A 26 -23.76 4.19 -20.13
N GLY A 27 -23.37 5.01 -21.12
CA GLY A 27 -22.03 5.60 -21.19
C GLY A 27 -21.70 6.49 -19.99
N VAL A 28 -22.64 7.37 -19.59
CA VAL A 28 -22.48 8.22 -18.42
C VAL A 28 -22.40 7.39 -17.12
N ALA A 29 -23.26 6.39 -16.98
CA ALA A 29 -23.23 5.51 -15.81
C ALA A 29 -21.89 4.74 -15.68
N LEU A 30 -21.35 4.23 -16.79
CA LEU A 30 -20.04 3.57 -16.83
C LEU A 30 -18.90 4.54 -16.51
N ALA A 31 -18.96 5.77 -17.04
CA ALA A 31 -17.96 6.78 -16.74
C ALA A 31 -17.96 7.16 -15.25
N LEU A 32 -19.15 7.35 -14.66
CA LEU A 32 -19.29 7.62 -13.23
C LEU A 32 -18.80 6.44 -12.38
N ALA A 33 -19.17 5.21 -12.74
CA ALA A 33 -18.69 4.03 -12.04
C ALA A 33 -17.15 3.91 -12.10
N GLY A 34 -16.54 4.21 -13.25
CA GLY A 34 -15.09 4.26 -13.39
C GLY A 34 -14.44 5.31 -12.50
N VAL A 35 -14.95 6.52 -12.47
CA VAL A 35 -14.43 7.62 -11.63
C VAL A 35 -14.58 7.31 -10.14
N PHE A 36 -15.76 6.85 -9.72
CA PHE A 36 -15.99 6.50 -8.32
C PHE A 36 -15.17 5.29 -7.88
N GLY A 37 -15.04 4.26 -8.73
CA GLY A 37 -14.20 3.09 -8.46
C GLY A 37 -12.72 3.48 -8.31
N TRP A 38 -12.21 4.31 -9.23
CA TRP A 38 -10.84 4.82 -9.16
C TRP A 38 -10.58 5.64 -7.91
N ASN A 39 -11.50 6.55 -7.57
CA ASN A 39 -11.38 7.40 -6.38
C ASN A 39 -11.42 6.57 -5.08
N ALA A 40 -12.31 5.58 -5.00
CA ALA A 40 -12.37 4.66 -3.87
C ALA A 40 -11.07 3.84 -3.72
N TRP A 41 -10.53 3.34 -4.83
CA TRP A 41 -9.24 2.64 -4.85
C TRP A 41 -8.09 3.52 -4.37
N GLN A 42 -8.01 4.76 -4.86
CA GLN A 42 -6.96 5.70 -4.49
C GLN A 42 -7.05 6.11 -3.00
N ASN A 43 -8.27 6.34 -2.50
CA ASN A 43 -8.52 6.61 -1.08
C ASN A 43 -8.11 5.42 -0.21
N TYR A 44 -8.42 4.18 -0.63
CA TYR A 44 -8.02 2.99 0.08
C TYR A 44 -6.49 2.89 0.19
N GLN A 45 -5.76 3.05 -0.91
CA GLN A 45 -4.30 3.02 -0.91
C GLN A 45 -3.69 4.11 -0.03
N THR A 46 -4.24 5.34 -0.08
CA THR A 46 -3.76 6.45 0.74
C THR A 46 -3.98 6.18 2.23
N THR A 47 -5.14 5.66 2.60
CA THR A 47 -5.47 5.31 4.00
C THR A 47 -4.55 4.19 4.50
N GLN A 48 -4.31 3.18 3.69
CA GLN A 48 -3.38 2.10 4.02
C GLN A 48 -1.96 2.62 4.26
N ALA A 49 -1.46 3.50 3.38
CA ALA A 49 -0.14 4.09 3.54
C ALA A 49 -0.04 4.98 4.80
N GLN A 50 -1.10 5.73 5.13
CA GLN A 50 -1.14 6.55 6.35
C GLN A 50 -1.14 5.69 7.62
N ASN A 51 -1.96 4.64 7.66
CA ASN A 51 -2.01 3.72 8.80
C ASN A 51 -0.66 2.99 8.97
N ALA A 52 -0.07 2.51 7.89
CA ALA A 52 1.25 1.89 7.90
C ALA A 52 2.33 2.88 8.39
N SER A 53 2.28 4.14 7.97
CA SER A 53 3.21 5.18 8.44
C SER A 53 3.10 5.40 9.95
N THR A 54 1.89 5.46 10.50
CA THR A 54 1.66 5.62 11.93
C THR A 54 2.20 4.43 12.72
N LEU A 55 1.93 3.22 12.25
CA LEU A 55 2.42 2.00 12.87
C LEU A 55 3.96 1.92 12.79
N TYR A 56 4.54 2.33 11.67
CA TYR A 56 5.99 2.42 11.49
C TYR A 56 6.64 3.41 12.47
N GLN A 57 6.02 4.56 12.71
CA GLN A 57 6.49 5.52 13.71
C GLN A 57 6.49 4.90 15.10
N SER A 58 5.42 4.22 15.50
CA SER A 58 5.34 3.51 16.78
C SER A 58 6.41 2.42 16.91
N MET A 59 6.70 1.70 15.82
CA MET A 59 7.80 0.72 15.77
C MET A 59 9.15 1.41 15.98
N MET A 60 9.40 2.53 15.31
CA MET A 60 10.65 3.28 15.45
C MET A 60 10.82 3.85 16.85
N GLU A 61 9.75 4.33 17.49
CA GLU A 61 9.79 4.77 18.90
C GLU A 61 10.17 3.60 19.84
N ALA A 62 9.59 2.42 19.61
CA ALA A 62 9.95 1.23 20.39
C ALA A 62 11.41 0.81 20.17
N VAL A 63 11.93 0.92 18.94
CA VAL A 63 13.35 0.67 18.61
C VAL A 63 14.27 1.68 19.30
N LEU A 64 13.92 2.96 19.32
CA LEU A 64 14.73 4.01 19.97
C LEU A 64 14.71 3.88 21.51
N ALA A 65 13.62 3.34 22.06
CA ALA A 65 13.49 3.04 23.49
C ALA A 65 14.08 1.67 23.89
N SER A 66 14.85 1.02 23.00
CA SER A 66 15.22 -0.41 23.08
C SER A 66 16.26 -0.78 24.14
N ASP A 67 16.39 -0.02 25.21
CA ASP A 67 17.25 -0.36 26.36
C ASP A 67 16.71 -1.56 27.17
N THR A 68 15.46 -1.97 26.93
CA THR A 68 14.81 -3.07 27.63
C THR A 68 14.38 -4.18 26.69
N GLU A 69 14.31 -5.42 27.20
CA GLU A 69 13.78 -6.57 26.48
C GLU A 69 12.31 -6.34 26.03
N ALA A 70 11.51 -5.69 26.89
CA ALA A 70 10.13 -5.35 26.59
C ALA A 70 10.00 -4.41 25.38
N SER A 71 10.87 -3.41 25.25
CA SER A 71 10.87 -2.48 24.11
C SER A 71 11.27 -3.18 22.81
N ARG A 72 12.24 -4.09 22.88
CA ARG A 72 12.65 -4.92 21.72
C ARG A 72 11.54 -5.85 21.27
N ALA A 73 10.89 -6.54 22.22
CA ALA A 73 9.73 -7.39 21.93
C ALA A 73 8.58 -6.58 21.28
N ARG A 74 8.31 -5.38 21.79
CA ARG A 74 7.30 -4.48 21.21
C ARG A 74 7.66 -4.04 19.80
N ALA A 75 8.91 -3.69 19.54
CA ALA A 75 9.38 -3.34 18.21
C ALA A 75 9.23 -4.51 17.21
N ALA A 76 9.55 -5.72 17.65
CA ALA A 76 9.39 -6.93 16.83
C ALA A 76 7.92 -7.24 16.53
N GLU A 77 7.03 -7.07 17.51
CA GLU A 77 5.57 -7.23 17.33
C GLU A 77 5.02 -6.22 16.31
N LEU A 78 5.38 -4.94 16.43
CA LEU A 78 4.95 -3.89 15.50
C LEU A 78 5.52 -4.10 14.08
N ALA A 79 6.74 -4.63 13.98
CA ALA A 79 7.31 -5.00 12.69
C ALA A 79 6.55 -6.16 12.04
N ALA A 80 6.17 -7.17 12.80
CA ALA A 80 5.35 -8.27 12.31
C ALA A 80 3.97 -7.77 11.86
N GLN A 81 3.32 -6.94 12.66
CA GLN A 81 2.02 -6.35 12.31
C GLN A 81 2.08 -5.54 11.03
N LEU A 82 3.13 -4.72 10.82
CA LEU A 82 3.34 -3.98 9.57
C LEU A 82 3.43 -4.88 8.35
N ARG A 83 4.10 -6.01 8.48
CA ARG A 83 4.27 -6.98 7.39
C ARG A 83 2.99 -7.74 7.08
N ASP A 84 2.19 -8.04 8.09
CA ASP A 84 0.97 -8.83 7.94
C ASP A 84 -0.21 -7.98 7.44
N GLU A 85 -0.37 -6.76 7.99
CA GLU A 85 -1.54 -5.93 7.68
C GLU A 85 -1.30 -4.95 6.52
N PHE A 86 -0.04 -4.60 6.23
CA PHE A 86 0.35 -3.57 5.26
C PHE A 86 1.40 -4.04 4.27
N ASP A 87 1.35 -5.32 3.89
CA ASP A 87 2.29 -6.01 3.00
C ASP A 87 2.53 -5.32 1.64
N HIS A 88 1.53 -4.57 1.15
CA HIS A 88 1.61 -3.80 -0.11
C HIS A 88 2.26 -2.43 0.05
N THR A 89 2.72 -2.06 1.24
CA THR A 89 3.34 -0.77 1.50
C THR A 89 4.86 -0.89 1.64
N ARG A 90 5.59 0.15 1.29
CA ARG A 90 7.03 0.22 1.55
C ARG A 90 7.40 0.14 3.03
N TYR A 91 6.46 0.44 3.92
CA TYR A 91 6.68 0.31 5.36
C TYR A 91 6.83 -1.15 5.78
N ALA A 92 6.17 -2.09 5.11
CA ALA A 92 6.37 -3.52 5.32
C ALA A 92 7.80 -3.96 4.95
N ASP A 93 8.35 -3.44 3.85
CA ASP A 93 9.74 -3.71 3.45
C ASP A 93 10.74 -3.20 4.52
N PHE A 94 10.53 -1.99 5.02
CA PHE A 94 11.37 -1.45 6.10
C PHE A 94 11.20 -2.21 7.42
N ALA A 95 9.98 -2.68 7.72
CA ALA A 95 9.72 -3.51 8.88
C ALA A 95 10.45 -4.86 8.79
N ALA A 96 10.52 -5.48 7.61
CA ALA A 96 11.30 -6.70 7.39
C ALA A 96 12.80 -6.49 7.66
N LEU A 97 13.36 -5.37 7.19
CA LEU A 97 14.75 -5.01 7.50
C LEU A 97 14.99 -4.76 8.98
N MET A 98 14.01 -4.17 9.68
CA MET A 98 14.10 -3.92 11.12
C MET A 98 13.97 -5.22 11.90
N GLN A 99 13.05 -6.11 11.52
CA GLN A 99 12.91 -7.42 12.14
C GLN A 99 14.20 -8.24 12.00
N ALA A 100 14.81 -8.25 10.82
CA ALA A 100 16.09 -8.91 10.61
C ALA A 100 17.19 -8.33 11.51
N ARG A 101 17.23 -7.00 11.71
CA ARG A 101 18.16 -6.34 12.61
C ARG A 101 17.94 -6.77 14.07
N LEU A 102 16.71 -6.70 14.56
CA LEU A 102 16.35 -7.08 15.93
C LEU A 102 16.68 -8.55 16.19
N ALA A 103 16.45 -9.44 15.22
CA ALA A 103 16.80 -10.84 15.30
C ALA A 103 18.32 -11.05 15.38
N VAL A 104 19.13 -10.31 14.62
CA VAL A 104 20.61 -10.35 14.73
C VAL A 104 21.06 -9.88 16.11
N GLU A 105 20.49 -8.81 16.65
CA GLU A 105 20.79 -8.30 18.01
C GLU A 105 20.44 -9.34 19.09
N ALA A 106 19.36 -10.11 18.87
CA ALA A 106 18.97 -11.23 19.74
C ALA A 106 19.77 -12.53 19.47
N ARG A 107 20.68 -12.54 18.49
CA ARG A 107 21.41 -13.72 17.99
C ARG A 107 20.50 -14.82 17.42
N ASP A 108 19.31 -14.47 16.99
CA ASP A 108 18.38 -15.36 16.30
C ASP A 108 18.62 -15.24 14.77
N PHE A 109 19.73 -15.82 14.34
CA PHE A 109 20.13 -15.79 12.94
C PHE A 109 19.13 -16.46 11.97
N PRO A 110 18.47 -17.57 12.34
CA PRO A 110 17.44 -18.17 11.50
C PRO A 110 16.28 -17.21 11.19
N VAL A 111 15.77 -16.48 12.19
CA VAL A 111 14.70 -15.49 11.99
C VAL A 111 15.19 -14.32 11.14
N ALA A 112 16.43 -13.85 11.36
CA ALA A 112 17.01 -12.79 10.55
C ALA A 112 17.16 -13.19 9.08
N GLU A 113 17.62 -14.40 8.83
CA GLU A 113 17.75 -14.97 7.49
C GLU A 113 16.40 -15.09 6.80
N GLN A 114 15.39 -15.62 7.48
CA GLN A 114 14.04 -15.76 6.95
C GLN A 114 13.44 -14.40 6.57
N SER A 115 13.53 -13.40 7.46
CA SER A 115 12.99 -12.04 7.19
C SER A 115 13.62 -11.40 5.96
N LEU A 116 14.93 -11.60 5.74
CA LEU A 116 15.62 -11.06 4.57
C LEU A 116 15.30 -11.83 3.28
N ARG A 117 15.10 -13.14 3.34
CA ARG A 117 14.67 -13.94 2.19
C ARG A 117 13.26 -13.56 1.74
N GLU A 118 12.34 -13.45 2.67
CA GLU A 118 10.97 -13.01 2.40
C GLU A 118 10.94 -11.61 1.79
N LEU A 119 11.76 -10.68 2.30
CA LEU A 119 11.91 -9.34 1.69
C LEU A 119 12.41 -9.42 0.24
N LEU A 120 13.38 -10.28 -0.05
CA LEU A 120 13.91 -10.46 -1.41
C LEU A 120 12.88 -11.00 -2.39
N GLU A 121 11.91 -11.78 -1.90
CA GLU A 121 10.82 -12.36 -2.71
C GLU A 121 9.66 -11.37 -2.89
N SER A 122 9.41 -10.48 -1.92
CA SER A 122 8.24 -9.58 -1.91
C SER A 122 8.51 -8.21 -2.52
N THR A 123 9.74 -7.68 -2.41
CA THR A 123 10.02 -6.30 -2.86
C THR A 123 10.48 -6.24 -4.31
N ASP A 124 9.90 -5.28 -5.05
CA ASP A 124 10.35 -4.92 -6.42
C ASP A 124 11.45 -3.82 -6.40
N ASP A 125 11.79 -3.28 -5.23
CA ASP A 125 12.78 -2.22 -5.10
C ASP A 125 14.21 -2.78 -5.15
N VAL A 126 14.92 -2.49 -6.25
CA VAL A 126 16.28 -2.97 -6.50
C VAL A 126 17.26 -2.55 -5.40
N ALA A 127 17.09 -1.34 -4.83
CA ALA A 127 17.97 -0.86 -3.76
C ALA A 127 17.75 -1.65 -2.47
N LEU A 128 16.49 -1.95 -2.12
CA LEU A 128 16.16 -2.78 -0.97
C LEU A 128 16.62 -4.22 -1.15
N GLN A 129 16.48 -4.79 -2.36
CA GLN A 129 17.00 -6.11 -2.68
C GLN A 129 18.52 -6.19 -2.47
N GLU A 130 19.26 -5.17 -2.91
CA GLU A 130 20.70 -5.14 -2.74
C GLU A 130 21.10 -5.07 -1.25
N VAL A 131 20.44 -4.22 -0.46
CA VAL A 131 20.64 -4.14 0.99
C VAL A 131 20.33 -5.47 1.67
N ALA A 132 19.23 -6.13 1.28
CA ALA A 132 18.84 -7.42 1.84
C ALA A 132 19.86 -8.52 1.51
N ARG A 133 20.34 -8.58 0.25
CA ARG A 133 21.40 -9.53 -0.17
C ARG A 133 22.69 -9.34 0.62
N GLN A 134 23.13 -8.10 0.79
CA GLN A 134 24.36 -7.79 1.54
C GLN A 134 24.23 -8.18 3.01
N ARG A 135 23.07 -7.91 3.64
CA ARG A 135 22.82 -8.30 5.02
C ARG A 135 22.74 -9.80 5.18
N LEU A 136 22.04 -10.47 4.26
CA LEU A 136 21.93 -11.94 4.25
C LEU A 136 23.31 -12.61 4.11
N ALA A 137 24.14 -12.17 3.17
CA ALA A 137 25.49 -12.67 3.01
C ALA A 137 26.34 -12.51 4.29
N ARG A 138 26.17 -11.40 4.99
CA ARG A 138 26.88 -11.12 6.24
C ARG A 138 26.43 -12.04 7.38
N ILE A 139 25.12 -12.35 7.46
CA ILE A 139 24.59 -13.30 8.45
C ILE A 139 25.10 -14.71 8.18
N LEU A 140 25.05 -15.15 6.91
CA LEU A 140 25.54 -16.49 6.53
C LEU A 140 27.04 -16.68 6.77
N ALA A 141 27.83 -15.60 6.73
CA ALA A 141 29.25 -15.64 7.04
C ALA A 141 29.57 -15.70 8.55
N GLN A 142 28.57 -15.50 9.42
CA GLN A 142 28.70 -15.49 10.88
C GLN A 142 28.19 -16.79 11.54
N GLN A 143 27.54 -17.64 10.77
CA GLN A 143 27.10 -18.98 11.20
C GLN A 143 28.21 -20.01 10.99
#